data_8c7f1090ffe628221e2ab62649ea18c6
#
_entry.id   8c7f1090ffe628221e2ab62649ea18c6
#
_cell.length_a   1.000
_cell.length_b   1.000
_cell.length_c   1.000
_cell.angle_alpha   90.00
_cell.angle_beta   90.00
_cell.angle_gamma   90.00
#
_symmetry.space_group_name_H-M   'P 1'
#
loop_
_entity.id
_entity.type
_entity.pdbx_description
1 polymer ?
#
loop_
_entity_poly.entity_id
_entity_poly.type
_entity_poly.pdbx_seq_one_letter_code
_entity_poly.pdbx_strand_id
1 'polypeptide(L)'
;MVDKSAAEQVASGVDRQRLIETATALIEVPSPTRNAGAVADRLAEILKADGFDVERPAGGWEKAPAVAVRYDSGKPGRTLQVTGHLDTVHLPFVSPREDGEYLFGSGSADMKGGIAINVEVLRVLRETGLLDCGSILLTAYDLHERPWGDGSQLEGVIEAG
;
A
#
# COMPACT_ATOMS: atom_id res chain seq x y z
N MET A 1 -15.27 -8.07 20.76
CA MET A 1 -14.88 -9.43 20.33
C MET A 1 -14.94 -9.42 18.81
N VAL A 2 -13.85 -9.74 18.12
CA VAL A 2 -13.89 -9.90 16.64
C VAL A 2 -14.70 -11.18 16.37
N ASP A 3 -15.69 -11.07 15.50
CA ASP A 3 -16.43 -12.24 15.03
C ASP A 3 -15.46 -13.15 14.26
N LYS A 4 -15.21 -14.35 14.78
CA LYS A 4 -14.34 -15.34 14.14
C LYS A 4 -14.82 -15.70 12.72
N SER A 5 -16.12 -15.65 12.49
CA SER A 5 -16.75 -15.89 11.19
C SER A 5 -16.33 -14.80 10.16
N ALA A 6 -16.31 -13.51 10.56
CA ALA A 6 -15.89 -12.42 9.69
C ALA A 6 -14.40 -12.50 9.33
N ALA A 7 -13.54 -12.84 10.31
CA ALA A 7 -12.11 -13.02 10.07
C ALA A 7 -11.82 -14.19 9.11
N GLU A 8 -12.54 -15.30 9.25
CA GLU A 8 -12.42 -16.45 8.36
C GLU A 8 -12.91 -16.13 6.95
N GLN A 9 -13.97 -15.34 6.80
CA GLN A 9 -14.49 -14.91 5.50
C GLN A 9 -13.48 -13.97 4.80
N VAL A 10 -12.88 -13.02 5.51
CA VAL A 10 -11.81 -12.16 4.96
C VAL A 10 -10.62 -13.00 4.53
N ALA A 11 -10.16 -13.92 5.39
CA ALA A 11 -9.02 -14.79 5.06
C ALA A 11 -9.28 -15.67 3.83
N SER A 12 -10.51 -16.19 3.68
CA SER A 12 -10.88 -17.01 2.51
C SER A 12 -11.07 -16.21 1.22
N GLY A 13 -11.25 -14.88 1.32
CA GLY A 13 -11.37 -13.97 0.17
C GLY A 13 -10.01 -13.55 -0.41
N VAL A 14 -8.89 -13.85 0.26
CA VAL A 14 -7.56 -13.48 -0.23
C VAL A 14 -7.22 -14.28 -1.49
N ASP A 15 -6.97 -13.56 -2.58
CA ASP A 15 -6.44 -14.13 -3.81
C ASP A 15 -4.90 -14.05 -3.80
N ARG A 16 -4.27 -15.22 -3.57
CA ARG A 16 -2.80 -15.32 -3.50
C ARG A 16 -2.13 -14.87 -4.81
N GLN A 17 -2.71 -15.20 -5.96
CA GLN A 17 -2.12 -14.85 -7.25
C GLN A 17 -2.16 -13.32 -7.45
N ARG A 18 -3.30 -12.70 -7.22
CA ARG A 18 -3.49 -11.24 -7.31
C ARG A 18 -2.58 -10.48 -6.33
N LEU A 19 -2.38 -11.01 -5.12
CA LEU A 19 -1.44 -10.47 -4.14
C LEU A 19 0.00 -10.49 -4.67
N ILE A 20 0.46 -11.62 -5.20
CA ILE A 20 1.80 -11.78 -5.77
C ILE A 20 1.99 -10.87 -6.98
N GLU A 21 1.03 -10.78 -7.88
CA GLU A 21 1.06 -9.89 -9.03
C GLU A 21 1.20 -8.42 -8.62
N THR A 22 0.44 -8.00 -7.60
CA THR A 22 0.55 -6.64 -7.05
C THR A 22 1.95 -6.40 -6.46
N ALA A 23 2.46 -7.31 -5.64
CA ALA A 23 3.78 -7.20 -5.04
C ALA A 23 4.88 -7.15 -6.11
N THR A 24 4.83 -8.05 -7.09
CA THR A 24 5.77 -8.11 -8.22
C THR A 24 5.75 -6.80 -9.00
N ALA A 25 4.58 -6.28 -9.35
CA ALA A 25 4.43 -5.04 -10.10
C ALA A 25 5.02 -3.82 -9.36
N LEU A 26 4.97 -3.79 -8.03
CA LEU A 26 5.59 -2.74 -7.23
C LEU A 26 7.12 -2.94 -7.12
N ILE A 27 7.58 -4.18 -6.96
CA ILE A 27 9.01 -4.50 -6.83
C ILE A 27 9.75 -4.26 -8.15
N GLU A 28 9.12 -4.47 -9.30
CA GLU A 28 9.69 -4.21 -10.63
C GLU A 28 10.12 -2.75 -10.85
N VAL A 29 9.55 -1.81 -10.10
CA VAL A 29 9.87 -0.39 -10.22
C VAL A 29 10.94 0.00 -9.20
N PRO A 30 12.19 0.34 -9.63
CA PRO A 30 13.21 0.84 -8.74
C PRO A 30 12.76 2.14 -8.05
N SER A 31 12.94 2.21 -6.75
CA SER A 31 12.44 3.35 -5.94
C SER A 31 13.40 3.72 -4.80
N PRO A 32 14.65 4.07 -5.08
CA PRO A 32 15.52 4.53 -4.00
C PRO A 32 14.90 5.78 -3.35
N THR A 33 15.04 5.91 -2.04
CA THR A 33 14.51 7.05 -1.26
C THR A 33 14.75 8.38 -1.96
N ARG A 34 13.76 9.25 -1.98
CA ARG A 34 13.67 10.51 -2.74
C ARG A 34 13.37 10.33 -4.23
N ASN A 35 13.12 9.11 -4.69
CA ASN A 35 12.80 8.80 -6.08
C ASN A 35 11.74 7.70 -6.21
N ALA A 36 10.72 7.70 -5.34
CA ALA A 36 9.64 6.73 -5.35
C ALA A 36 8.43 7.14 -6.23
N GLY A 37 8.53 8.22 -7.00
CA GLY A 37 7.42 8.72 -7.83
C GLY A 37 6.85 7.68 -8.79
N ALA A 38 7.72 6.98 -9.53
CA ALA A 38 7.29 5.97 -10.51
C ALA A 38 6.55 4.78 -9.86
N VAL A 39 7.00 4.30 -8.70
CA VAL A 39 6.29 3.22 -8.00
C VAL A 39 4.99 3.72 -7.36
N ALA A 40 4.93 4.98 -6.93
CA ALA A 40 3.70 5.61 -6.46
C ALA A 40 2.67 5.73 -7.60
N ASP A 41 3.10 6.10 -8.81
CA ASP A 41 2.24 6.10 -10.00
C ASP A 41 1.74 4.70 -10.32
N ARG A 42 2.62 3.70 -10.27
CA ARG A 42 2.24 2.30 -10.49
C ARG A 42 1.21 1.80 -9.48
N LEU A 43 1.38 2.10 -8.20
CA LEU A 43 0.39 1.77 -7.16
C LEU A 43 -0.96 2.47 -7.43
N ALA A 44 -0.92 3.75 -7.80
CA ALA A 44 -2.12 4.51 -8.12
C ALA A 44 -2.87 3.92 -9.33
N GLU A 45 -2.16 3.46 -10.37
CA GLU A 45 -2.75 2.76 -11.52
C GLU A 45 -3.45 1.47 -11.10
N ILE A 46 -2.80 0.63 -10.29
CA ILE A 46 -3.36 -0.62 -9.77
C ILE A 46 -4.65 -0.34 -9.00
N LEU A 47 -4.63 0.58 -8.05
CA LEU A 47 -5.79 0.93 -7.24
C LEU A 47 -6.94 1.52 -8.05
N LYS A 48 -6.64 2.35 -9.06
CA LYS A 48 -7.65 2.88 -9.99
C LYS A 48 -8.25 1.77 -10.86
N ALA A 49 -7.45 0.84 -11.35
CA ALA A 49 -7.94 -0.32 -12.11
C ALA A 49 -8.85 -1.21 -11.26
N ASP A 50 -8.57 -1.30 -9.97
CA ASP A 50 -9.45 -1.96 -8.99
C ASP A 50 -10.72 -1.14 -8.68
N GLY A 51 -10.88 0.08 -9.20
CA GLY A 51 -12.04 0.94 -9.01
C GLY A 51 -12.06 1.71 -7.69
N PHE A 52 -10.90 1.92 -7.07
CA PHE A 52 -10.77 2.83 -5.92
C PHE A 52 -10.60 4.28 -6.38
N ASP A 53 -11.11 5.21 -5.58
CA ASP A 53 -10.81 6.62 -5.72
C ASP A 53 -9.44 6.91 -5.09
N VAL A 54 -8.50 7.40 -5.91
CA VAL A 54 -7.10 7.52 -5.53
C VAL A 54 -6.69 8.99 -5.46
N GLU A 55 -6.34 9.44 -4.28
CA GLU A 55 -5.77 10.76 -4.03
C GLU A 55 -4.24 10.71 -4.09
N ARG A 56 -3.63 11.83 -4.44
CA ARG A 56 -2.18 11.99 -4.58
C ARG A 56 -1.69 13.20 -3.76
N PRO A 57 -1.76 13.13 -2.40
CA PRO A 57 -1.29 14.23 -1.57
C PRO A 57 0.24 14.35 -1.65
N ALA A 58 0.74 15.57 -1.83
CA ALA A 58 2.18 15.81 -1.88
C ALA A 58 2.86 15.60 -0.51
N GLY A 59 2.20 16.00 0.58
CA GLY A 59 2.78 15.92 1.92
C GLY A 59 4.12 16.67 2.04
N GLY A 60 4.27 17.77 1.29
CA GLY A 60 5.55 18.51 1.21
C GLY A 60 6.60 17.92 0.27
N TRP A 61 6.28 16.84 -0.47
CA TRP A 61 7.20 16.19 -1.42
C TRP A 61 6.59 16.06 -2.82
N GLU A 62 6.59 17.16 -3.57
CA GLU A 62 5.99 17.28 -4.90
C GLU A 62 6.58 16.33 -5.96
N LYS A 63 7.82 15.88 -5.78
CA LYS A 63 8.50 15.00 -6.74
C LYS A 63 7.93 13.59 -6.78
N ALA A 64 7.37 13.13 -5.67
CA ALA A 64 6.77 11.82 -5.54
C ALA A 64 5.54 11.92 -4.61
N PRO A 65 4.41 12.48 -5.08
CA PRO A 65 3.20 12.56 -4.27
C PRO A 65 2.80 11.19 -3.75
N ALA A 66 2.42 11.12 -2.49
CA ALA A 66 1.96 9.90 -1.85
C ALA A 66 0.70 9.35 -2.56
N VAL A 67 0.33 8.13 -2.23
CA VAL A 67 -0.91 7.51 -2.68
C VAL A 67 -1.82 7.34 -1.47
N ALA A 68 -3.03 7.85 -1.55
CA ALA A 68 -4.04 7.67 -0.51
C ALA A 68 -5.34 7.12 -1.11
N VAL A 69 -5.94 6.15 -0.41
CA VAL A 69 -7.23 5.57 -0.74
C VAL A 69 -8.04 5.42 0.53
N ARG A 70 -9.24 5.97 0.54
CA ARG A 70 -10.22 5.74 1.60
C ARG A 70 -11.30 4.79 1.10
N TYR A 71 -11.45 3.67 1.80
CA TYR A 71 -12.59 2.78 1.65
C TYR A 71 -13.54 2.98 2.83
N ASP A 72 -14.73 3.49 2.54
CA ASP A 72 -15.75 3.84 3.53
C ASP A 72 -16.89 2.82 3.51
N SER A 73 -17.35 2.41 4.69
CA SER A 73 -18.48 1.50 4.85
C SER A 73 -19.84 2.16 4.57
N GLY A 74 -19.89 3.48 4.45
CA GLY A 74 -21.12 4.27 4.39
C GLY A 74 -21.83 4.43 5.74
N LYS A 75 -21.24 3.96 6.83
CA LYS A 75 -21.79 4.04 8.19
C LYS A 75 -20.82 4.76 9.14
N PRO A 76 -21.32 5.52 10.12
CA PRO A 76 -20.46 6.18 11.10
C PRO A 76 -19.53 5.21 11.83
N GLY A 77 -18.30 5.62 12.07
CA GLY A 77 -17.30 4.81 12.78
C GLY A 77 -15.93 5.48 12.77
N ARG A 78 -14.94 4.75 13.27
CA ARG A 78 -13.55 5.22 13.27
C ARG A 78 -12.89 4.92 11.92
N THR A 79 -11.87 5.71 11.58
CA THR A 79 -10.95 5.39 10.49
C THR A 79 -9.77 4.59 11.03
N LEU A 80 -9.49 3.44 10.44
CA LEU A 80 -8.23 2.73 10.61
C LEU A 80 -7.29 3.14 9.48
N GLN A 81 -6.19 3.79 9.82
CA GLN A 81 -5.14 4.06 8.85
C GLN A 81 -4.16 2.89 8.79
N VAL A 82 -3.93 2.38 7.58
CA VAL A 82 -2.86 1.44 7.24
C VAL A 82 -1.86 2.18 6.36
N THR A 83 -0.62 2.20 6.76
CA THR A 83 0.39 3.01 6.09
C THR A 83 1.63 2.19 5.75
N GLY A 84 2.34 2.58 4.70
CA GLY A 84 3.58 1.97 4.30
C GLY A 84 4.39 2.87 3.38
N HIS A 85 5.72 2.64 3.33
CA HIS A 85 6.59 3.36 2.43
C HIS A 85 6.85 2.59 1.13
N LEU A 86 7.05 3.33 0.06
CA LEU A 86 7.31 2.82 -1.29
C LEU A 86 8.81 2.86 -1.64
N ASP A 87 9.56 3.66 -0.91
CA ASP A 87 10.99 3.81 -1.12
C ASP A 87 11.78 2.63 -0.55
N THR A 88 12.96 2.46 -1.09
CA THR A 88 13.93 1.43 -0.70
C THR A 88 15.28 2.05 -0.41
N VAL A 89 16.09 1.38 0.40
CA VAL A 89 17.47 1.76 0.65
C VAL A 89 18.27 1.86 -0.66
N HIS A 90 19.32 2.69 -0.67
CA HIS A 90 20.19 2.91 -1.83
C HIS A 90 21.19 1.77 -2.05
N LEU A 91 20.66 0.56 -2.24
CA LEU A 91 21.44 -0.62 -2.65
C LEU A 91 21.22 -0.93 -4.15
N PRO A 92 22.07 -1.75 -4.77
CA PRO A 92 21.81 -2.23 -6.12
C PRO A 92 20.42 -2.84 -6.25
N PHE A 93 19.71 -2.44 -7.29
CA PHE A 93 18.37 -2.96 -7.56
C PHE A 93 18.39 -4.45 -7.86
N VAL A 94 17.49 -5.18 -7.23
CA VAL A 94 17.24 -6.59 -7.48
C VAL A 94 15.83 -6.74 -8.02
N SER A 95 15.71 -7.27 -9.24
CA SER A 95 14.41 -7.54 -9.87
C SER A 95 13.61 -8.59 -9.11
N PRO A 96 12.27 -8.57 -9.19
CA PRO A 96 11.44 -9.58 -8.55
C PRO A 96 11.72 -10.98 -9.13
N ARG A 97 11.72 -11.97 -8.26
CA ARG A 97 11.86 -13.38 -8.62
C ARG A 97 11.09 -14.23 -7.62
N GLU A 98 10.24 -15.10 -8.13
CA GLU A 98 9.61 -16.14 -7.33
C GLU A 98 10.52 -17.37 -7.25
N ASP A 99 10.58 -17.98 -6.05
CA ASP A 99 11.30 -19.23 -5.80
C ASP A 99 10.55 -20.01 -4.71
N GLY A 100 9.78 -20.99 -5.11
CA GLY A 100 8.90 -21.75 -4.23
C GLY A 100 7.84 -20.86 -3.58
N GLU A 101 7.89 -20.70 -2.27
CA GLU A 101 6.94 -19.89 -1.50
C GLU A 101 7.43 -18.45 -1.26
N TYR A 102 8.58 -18.08 -1.80
CA TYR A 102 9.23 -16.79 -1.54
C TYR A 102 9.20 -15.89 -2.77
N LEU A 103 8.95 -14.61 -2.53
CA LEU A 103 9.13 -13.53 -3.51
C LEU A 103 10.33 -12.68 -3.10
N PHE A 104 11.36 -12.69 -3.92
CA PHE A 104 12.59 -11.90 -3.74
C PHE A 104 12.54 -10.63 -4.58
N GLY A 105 13.30 -9.61 -4.17
CA GLY A 105 13.49 -8.37 -4.91
C GLY A 105 13.64 -7.16 -3.99
N SER A 106 14.04 -6.03 -4.56
CA SER A 106 14.19 -4.78 -3.80
C SER A 106 12.87 -4.31 -3.21
N GLY A 107 12.79 -4.26 -1.87
CA GLY A 107 11.59 -3.87 -1.13
C GLY A 107 10.56 -5.00 -0.94
N SER A 108 10.86 -6.27 -1.30
CA SER A 108 9.91 -7.37 -1.14
C SER A 108 9.49 -7.56 0.32
N ALA A 109 10.42 -7.47 1.27
CA ALA A 109 10.16 -7.57 2.70
C ALA A 109 9.92 -6.19 3.35
N ASP A 110 10.58 -5.14 2.87
CA ASP A 110 10.55 -3.78 3.41
C ASP A 110 10.41 -2.74 2.28
N MET A 111 9.14 -2.20 2.04
CA MET A 111 7.93 -2.89 2.50
C MET A 111 6.85 -2.99 1.41
N LYS A 112 7.27 -3.08 0.13
CA LYS A 112 6.32 -3.19 -1.01
C LYS A 112 5.42 -4.43 -0.90
N GLY A 113 5.94 -5.55 -0.35
CA GLY A 113 5.12 -6.72 -0.02
C GLY A 113 4.02 -6.40 1.00
N GLY A 114 4.34 -5.62 2.03
CA GLY A 114 3.36 -5.14 3.02
C GLY A 114 2.29 -4.24 2.41
N ILE A 115 2.69 -3.37 1.45
CA ILE A 115 1.72 -2.55 0.70
C ILE A 115 0.80 -3.42 -0.15
N ALA A 116 1.33 -4.44 -0.83
CA ALA A 116 0.51 -5.38 -1.60
C ALA A 116 -0.51 -6.12 -0.73
N ILE A 117 -0.13 -6.50 0.50
CA ILE A 117 -1.06 -7.08 1.48
C ILE A 117 -2.17 -6.08 1.83
N ASN A 118 -1.84 -4.82 2.09
CA ASN A 118 -2.83 -3.78 2.40
C ASN A 118 -3.80 -3.55 1.23
N VAL A 119 -3.31 -3.57 -0.01
CA VAL A 119 -4.14 -3.48 -1.22
C VAL A 119 -5.09 -4.68 -1.31
N GLU A 120 -4.60 -5.90 -1.08
CA GLU A 120 -5.42 -7.11 -1.12
C GLU A 120 -6.50 -7.09 -0.03
N VAL A 121 -6.19 -6.61 1.18
CA VAL A 121 -7.17 -6.43 2.25
C VAL A 121 -8.29 -5.47 1.83
N LEU A 122 -7.96 -4.34 1.19
CA LEU A 122 -8.97 -3.40 0.68
C LEU A 122 -9.87 -4.05 -0.38
N ARG A 123 -9.31 -4.84 -1.30
CA ARG A 123 -10.07 -5.60 -2.30
C ARG A 123 -11.06 -6.54 -1.65
N VAL A 124 -10.59 -7.37 -0.72
CA VAL A 124 -11.41 -8.35 -0.02
C VAL A 124 -12.53 -7.68 0.78
N LEU A 125 -12.23 -6.62 1.52
CA LEU A 125 -13.25 -5.88 2.28
C LEU A 125 -14.33 -5.29 1.38
N ARG A 126 -13.96 -4.78 0.22
CA ARG A 126 -14.90 -4.25 -0.76
C ARG A 126 -15.73 -5.35 -1.42
N GLU A 127 -15.12 -6.47 -1.82
CA GLU A 127 -15.77 -7.60 -2.46
C GLU A 127 -16.75 -8.31 -1.53
N THR A 128 -16.41 -8.39 -0.24
CA THR A 128 -17.22 -9.08 0.77
C THR A 128 -18.23 -8.17 1.47
N GLY A 129 -18.01 -6.85 1.46
CA GLY A 129 -18.83 -5.89 2.21
C GLY A 129 -18.72 -6.05 3.74
N LEU A 130 -17.65 -6.67 4.23
CA LEU A 130 -17.47 -6.98 5.66
C LEU A 130 -17.01 -5.79 6.52
N LEU A 131 -16.79 -4.62 5.94
CA LEU A 131 -16.55 -3.39 6.73
C LEU A 131 -17.88 -2.85 7.25
N ASP A 132 -18.25 -3.21 8.46
CA ASP A 132 -19.55 -2.90 9.05
C ASP A 132 -19.76 -1.44 9.42
N CYS A 133 -18.70 -0.70 9.76
CA CYS A 133 -18.75 0.71 10.12
C CYS A 133 -17.36 1.38 9.98
N GLY A 134 -17.36 2.71 9.86
CA GLY A 134 -16.13 3.49 9.71
C GLY A 134 -15.46 3.30 8.35
N SER A 135 -14.16 3.55 8.30
CA SER A 135 -13.39 3.48 7.05
C SER A 135 -11.98 2.92 7.26
N ILE A 136 -11.37 2.46 6.16
CA ILE A 136 -9.95 2.16 6.07
C ILE A 136 -9.30 3.25 5.20
N LEU A 137 -8.20 3.82 5.66
CA LEU A 137 -7.36 4.75 4.90
C LEU A 137 -6.01 4.08 4.63
N LEU A 138 -5.78 3.70 3.38
CA LEU A 138 -4.44 3.29 2.93
C LEU A 138 -3.64 4.54 2.55
N THR A 139 -2.42 4.64 3.06
CA THR A 139 -1.46 5.70 2.68
C THR A 139 -0.11 5.07 2.34
N ALA A 140 0.43 5.37 1.16
CA ALA A 140 1.75 4.91 0.73
C ALA A 140 2.60 6.11 0.31
N TYR A 141 3.85 6.20 0.81
CA TYR A 141 4.66 7.41 0.76
C TYR A 141 6.15 7.14 0.50
N ASP A 142 6.93 8.20 0.23
CA ASP A 142 8.39 8.24 0.09
C ASP A 142 9.04 8.81 1.36
N LEU A 143 10.34 8.96 1.39
CA LEU A 143 11.15 9.58 2.44
C LEU A 143 11.20 8.81 3.77
N HIS A 144 11.04 7.50 3.76
CA HIS A 144 11.10 6.68 4.96
C HIS A 144 12.51 6.22 5.31
N GLU A 145 13.22 5.67 4.34
CA GLU A 145 14.48 4.94 4.56
C GLU A 145 15.64 5.85 4.94
N ARG A 146 16.21 5.64 6.12
CA ARG A 146 17.36 6.40 6.61
C ARG A 146 18.68 5.87 6.01
N PRO A 147 19.70 6.73 5.83
CA PRO A 147 19.76 8.15 6.20
C PRO A 147 19.21 9.12 5.14
N TRP A 148 18.61 8.63 4.06
CA TRP A 148 18.16 9.44 2.91
C TRP A 148 16.77 10.05 3.10
N GLY A 149 15.91 9.38 3.85
CA GLY A 149 14.58 9.84 4.26
C GLY A 149 14.58 10.43 5.67
N ASP A 150 13.56 11.19 5.99
CA ASP A 150 13.35 11.86 7.27
C ASP A 150 11.93 11.66 7.84
N GLY A 151 11.04 10.99 7.09
CA GLY A 151 9.65 10.76 7.47
C GLY A 151 8.71 11.95 7.22
N SER A 152 9.23 13.08 6.74
CA SER A 152 8.47 14.34 6.61
C SER A 152 7.25 14.23 5.72
N GLN A 153 7.28 13.40 4.66
CA GLN A 153 6.12 13.25 3.78
C GLN A 153 4.92 12.61 4.50
N LEU A 154 5.16 11.60 5.33
CA LEU A 154 4.07 11.00 6.11
C LEU A 154 3.45 12.02 7.08
N GLU A 155 4.28 12.78 7.77
CA GLU A 155 3.82 13.84 8.67
C GLU A 155 2.96 14.86 7.90
N GLY A 156 3.44 15.36 6.76
CA GLY A 156 2.68 16.30 5.93
C GLY A 156 1.38 15.73 5.34
N VAL A 157 1.32 14.43 5.05
CA VAL A 157 0.07 13.77 4.60
C VAL A 157 -0.93 13.65 5.76
N ILE A 158 -0.48 13.33 6.97
CA ILE A 158 -1.34 13.23 8.16
C ILE A 158 -1.89 14.61 8.55
N GLU A 159 -1.09 15.67 8.47
CA GLU A 159 -1.52 17.03 8.80
C GLU A 159 -2.54 17.60 7.80
N ALA A 160 -2.52 17.13 6.56
CA ALA A 160 -3.40 17.60 5.48
C ALA A 160 -4.77 16.89 5.44
N GLY A 161 -4.94 15.74 6.11
CA GLY A 161 -6.15 14.90 6.02
C GLY A 161 -6.87 14.68 7.31
#